data_f5757abb67aed7a02893c295441d0fbc
#
_entry.id   f5757abb67aed7a02893c295441d0fbc
#
_cell.length_a   1.000
_cell.length_b   1.000
_cell.length_c   1.000
_cell.angle_alpha   90.00
_cell.angle_beta   90.00
_cell.angle_gamma   90.00
#
_symmetry.space_group_name_H-M   'P 1'
#
loop_
_entity.id
_entity.type
_entity.pdbx_description
1 polymer ?
#
loop_
_entity_poly.entity_id
_entity_poly.type
_entity_poly.pdbx_seq_one_letter_code
_entity_poly.pdbx_strand_id
1 'polypeptide(L)'
;MHFIYLYGRDEGMKIIYDENEHMNHHELKLVYHPKNKKLAQLLLKQFTENLGEVELYDEYHNKYYIPLLAIYYFEMVDQKFYAYTEKDVYRISCMKMELLKKRVQDYGFYQINVRTLVNIKHVKTYKIQRGSRRRIVLDNDDILISSRHYKPEF
;
A
#
# COMPACT_ATOMS: atom_id res chain seq x y z
N MET A 1 -10.53 -4.31 21.57
CA MET A 1 -9.35 -5.19 21.76
C MET A 1 -9.56 -6.49 21.00
N HIS A 2 -8.70 -6.80 20.04
CA HIS A 2 -8.79 -7.99 19.21
C HIS A 2 -7.66 -8.95 19.52
N PHE A 3 -7.89 -10.27 19.37
CA PHE A 3 -6.93 -11.29 19.74
C PHE A 3 -6.70 -12.26 18.57
N ILE A 4 -5.43 -12.55 18.27
CA ILE A 4 -5.00 -13.61 17.37
C ILE A 4 -4.16 -14.60 18.17
N TYR A 5 -4.50 -15.89 18.14
CA TYR A 5 -3.74 -16.96 18.80
C TYR A 5 -2.86 -17.65 17.77
N LEU A 6 -1.57 -17.69 18.04
CA LEU A 6 -0.59 -18.49 17.29
C LEU A 6 -0.26 -19.73 18.12
N TYR A 7 -0.63 -20.90 17.63
CA TYR A 7 -0.55 -22.18 18.34
C TYR A 7 -1.54 -22.31 19.51
N GLY A 8 -2.02 -23.47 19.87
CA GLY A 8 -3.02 -23.85 20.86
C GLY A 8 -3.40 -22.84 21.97
N ARG A 9 -4.60 -22.97 22.50
CA ARG A 9 -5.19 -21.95 23.40
C ARG A 9 -4.46 -21.75 24.72
N ASP A 10 -3.76 -22.78 25.23
CA ASP A 10 -3.24 -22.80 26.61
C ASP A 10 -1.72 -22.59 26.74
N GLU A 11 -0.94 -22.80 25.68
CA GLU A 11 0.53 -22.63 25.68
C GLU A 11 1.05 -21.76 24.51
N GLY A 12 0.17 -21.21 23.71
CA GLY A 12 0.51 -20.45 22.50
C GLY A 12 0.77 -18.98 22.73
N MET A 13 1.45 -18.36 21.79
CA MET A 13 1.64 -16.92 21.76
C MET A 13 0.33 -16.24 21.38
N LYS A 14 -0.05 -15.22 22.13
CA LYS A 14 -1.22 -14.38 21.90
C LYS A 14 -0.78 -13.04 21.35
N ILE A 15 -1.27 -12.66 20.18
CA ILE A 15 -1.15 -11.30 19.66
C ILE A 15 -2.40 -10.53 20.07
N ILE A 16 -2.19 -9.42 20.72
CA ILE A 16 -3.24 -8.48 21.14
C ILE A 16 -3.04 -7.22 20.31
N TYR A 17 -4.10 -6.74 19.65
CA TYR A 17 -4.09 -5.46 18.98
C TYR A 17 -5.34 -4.68 19.34
N ASP A 18 -5.21 -3.36 19.37
CA ASP A 18 -6.27 -2.45 19.77
C ASP A 18 -6.20 -1.17 18.94
N GLU A 19 -7.35 -0.60 18.65
CA GLU A 19 -7.43 0.69 17.97
C GLU A 19 -7.26 1.82 19.00
N ASN A 20 -6.37 2.74 18.71
CA ASN A 20 -6.08 3.87 19.57
C ASN A 20 -6.17 5.19 18.78
N GLU A 21 -7.27 5.88 18.94
CA GLU A 21 -7.57 7.17 18.26
C GLU A 21 -6.59 8.30 18.64
N HIS A 22 -5.83 8.14 19.74
CA HIS A 22 -4.83 9.13 20.17
C HIS A 22 -3.46 8.93 19.53
N MET A 23 -3.25 7.83 18.80
CA MET A 23 -2.03 7.64 18.02
C MET A 23 -2.09 8.44 16.73
N ASN A 24 -0.92 8.92 16.29
CA ASN A 24 -0.80 9.51 14.97
C ASN A 24 -1.09 8.43 13.91
N HIS A 25 -1.87 8.74 12.89
CA HIS A 25 -2.23 7.80 11.81
C HIS A 25 -1.03 7.27 11.01
N HIS A 26 0.15 7.86 11.14
CA HIS A 26 1.40 7.37 10.57
C HIS A 26 2.20 6.46 11.52
N GLU A 27 1.69 6.20 12.72
CA GLU A 27 2.40 5.41 13.72
C GLU A 27 1.76 4.05 13.93
N LEU A 28 2.59 3.02 13.96
CA LEU A 28 2.26 1.69 14.45
C LEU A 28 3.20 1.36 15.60
N LYS A 29 2.65 1.09 16.78
CA LYS A 29 3.43 0.79 17.98
C LYS A 29 3.38 -0.70 18.28
N LEU A 30 4.53 -1.35 18.28
CA LEU A 30 4.69 -2.73 18.75
C LEU A 30 5.21 -2.72 20.20
N VAL A 31 4.40 -3.24 21.12
CA VAL A 31 4.75 -3.40 22.54
C VAL A 31 4.95 -4.90 22.82
N TYR A 32 6.08 -5.25 23.42
CA TYR A 32 6.42 -6.64 23.70
C TYR A 32 7.19 -6.78 25.02
N HIS A 33 7.10 -7.96 25.63
CA HIS A 33 7.90 -8.28 26.81
C HIS A 33 9.38 -8.44 26.43
N PRO A 34 10.37 -7.98 27.20
CA PRO A 34 11.80 -8.03 26.85
C PRO A 34 12.31 -9.44 26.46
N LYS A 35 11.78 -10.50 27.05
CA LYS A 35 12.09 -11.89 26.65
C LYS A 35 11.75 -12.21 25.20
N ASN A 36 10.83 -11.48 24.60
CA ASN A 36 10.37 -11.67 23.21
C ASN A 36 11.10 -10.76 22.21
N LYS A 37 12.20 -10.10 22.59
CA LYS A 37 12.95 -9.18 21.75
C LYS A 37 13.34 -9.78 20.39
N LYS A 38 13.86 -11.00 20.38
CA LYS A 38 14.26 -11.68 19.13
C LYS A 38 13.07 -11.89 18.20
N LEU A 39 11.92 -12.31 18.76
CA LEU A 39 10.70 -12.52 17.99
C LEU A 39 10.15 -11.20 17.46
N ALA A 40 10.10 -10.15 18.29
CA ALA A 40 9.68 -8.82 17.86
C ALA A 40 10.56 -8.28 16.72
N GLN A 41 11.87 -8.48 16.78
CA GLN A 41 12.79 -8.12 15.70
C GLN A 41 12.54 -8.89 14.40
N LEU A 42 12.26 -10.21 14.50
CA LEU A 42 11.91 -11.02 13.33
C LEU A 42 10.59 -10.57 12.70
N LEU A 43 9.59 -10.29 13.50
CA LEU A 43 8.30 -9.76 13.02
C LEU A 43 8.47 -8.41 12.32
N LEU A 44 9.24 -7.50 12.93
CA LEU A 44 9.54 -6.20 12.33
C LEU A 44 10.29 -6.36 11.00
N LYS A 45 11.30 -7.25 10.96
CA LYS A 45 12.05 -7.53 9.73
C LYS A 45 11.14 -8.06 8.63
N GLN A 46 10.33 -9.08 8.91
CA GLN A 46 9.37 -9.63 7.94
C GLN A 46 8.36 -8.58 7.49
N PHE A 47 7.91 -7.73 8.40
CA PHE A 47 6.97 -6.67 8.11
C PHE A 47 7.59 -5.65 7.14
N THR A 48 8.79 -5.17 7.43
CA THR A 48 9.50 -4.20 6.58
C THR A 48 9.93 -4.79 5.23
N GLU A 49 10.42 -6.03 5.20
CA GLU A 49 10.81 -6.71 3.96
C GLU A 49 9.61 -6.96 3.02
N ASN A 50 8.44 -7.28 3.59
CA ASN A 50 7.23 -7.56 2.81
C ASN A 50 6.43 -6.31 2.40
N LEU A 51 6.64 -5.18 3.06
CA LEU A 51 5.93 -3.94 2.71
C LEU A 51 6.49 -3.26 1.46
N GLY A 52 7.78 -3.45 1.19
CA GLY A 52 8.49 -2.66 0.20
C GLY A 52 8.43 -1.17 0.54
N GLU A 53 9.44 -0.44 0.16
CA GLU A 53 9.47 1.01 0.34
C GLU A 53 9.79 1.70 -0.96
N VAL A 54 9.28 2.89 -1.12
CA VAL A 54 9.61 3.77 -2.23
C VAL A 54 10.03 5.14 -1.72
N GLU A 55 11.10 5.66 -2.34
CA GLU A 55 11.57 7.01 -2.08
C GLU A 55 10.70 7.99 -2.85
N LEU A 56 10.08 8.91 -2.13
CA LEU A 56 9.16 9.91 -2.63
C LEU A 56 9.59 11.32 -2.22
N TYR A 57 9.07 12.30 -2.90
CA TYR A 57 9.38 13.71 -2.66
C TYR A 57 8.10 14.53 -2.58
N ASP A 58 8.05 15.46 -1.64
CA ASP A 58 7.00 16.48 -1.61
C ASP A 58 7.28 17.63 -2.59
N GLU A 59 6.42 18.62 -2.60
CA GLU A 59 6.56 19.82 -3.44
C GLU A 59 7.79 20.69 -3.09
N TYR A 60 8.32 20.55 -1.86
CA TYR A 60 9.51 21.24 -1.36
C TYR A 60 10.79 20.43 -1.55
N HIS A 61 10.72 19.27 -2.22
CA HIS A 61 11.83 18.33 -2.43
C HIS A 61 12.34 17.65 -1.14
N ASN A 62 11.53 17.65 -0.08
CA ASN A 62 11.84 16.82 1.07
C ASN A 62 11.65 15.34 0.68
N LYS A 63 12.55 14.52 1.16
CA LYS A 63 12.58 13.09 0.87
C LYS A 63 11.82 12.30 1.93
N TYR A 64 10.98 11.36 1.47
CA TYR A 64 10.21 10.44 2.30
C TYR A 64 10.42 9.01 1.85
N TYR A 65 10.46 8.09 2.80
CA TYR A 65 10.41 6.65 2.55
C TYR A 65 9.04 6.16 2.99
N ILE A 66 8.21 5.80 2.04
CA ILE A 66 6.82 5.41 2.31
C ILE A 66 6.62 3.95 1.93
N PRO A 67 6.05 3.12 2.83
CA PRO A 67 5.70 1.75 2.51
C PRO A 67 4.75 1.69 1.32
N LEU A 68 5.01 0.77 0.38
CA LEU A 68 4.15 0.59 -0.79
C LEU A 68 2.69 0.28 -0.40
N LEU A 69 2.49 -0.34 0.76
CA LEU A 69 1.14 -0.59 1.29
C LEU A 69 0.36 0.70 1.56
N ALA A 70 1.01 1.81 1.89
CA ALA A 70 0.36 3.10 2.13
C ALA A 70 0.01 3.86 0.84
N ILE A 71 0.44 3.36 -0.32
CA ILE A 71 0.19 3.99 -1.61
C ILE A 71 -1.02 3.34 -2.26
N TYR A 72 -1.99 4.14 -2.62
CA TYR A 72 -3.24 3.74 -3.27
C TYR A 72 -3.06 3.51 -4.77
N TYR A 73 -2.38 4.44 -5.43
CA TYR A 73 -2.04 4.32 -6.85
C TYR A 73 -0.88 5.24 -7.23
N PHE A 74 -0.25 4.92 -8.34
CA PHE A 74 0.67 5.80 -9.03
C PHE A 74 0.03 6.31 -10.31
N GLU A 75 0.27 7.57 -10.61
CA GLU A 75 -0.23 8.18 -11.85
C GLU A 75 0.86 9.02 -12.52
N MET A 76 0.90 8.94 -13.84
CA MET A 76 1.74 9.80 -14.66
C MET A 76 0.94 11.01 -15.13
N VAL A 77 1.34 12.19 -14.66
CA VAL A 77 0.77 13.49 -15.06
C VAL A 77 1.91 14.33 -15.62
N ASP A 78 1.73 14.87 -16.82
CA ASP A 78 2.73 15.71 -17.52
C ASP A 78 4.14 15.10 -17.51
N GLN A 79 4.23 13.80 -17.83
CA GLN A 79 5.47 13.01 -17.88
C GLN A 79 6.20 12.85 -16.53
N LYS A 80 5.55 13.21 -15.43
CA LYS A 80 6.02 13.03 -14.07
C LYS A 80 5.18 11.98 -13.37
N PHE A 81 5.79 11.21 -12.48
CA PHE A 81 5.09 10.20 -11.72
C PHE A 81 4.79 10.68 -10.31
N TYR A 82 3.57 10.44 -9.89
CA TYR A 82 3.06 10.78 -8.57
C TYR A 82 2.54 9.53 -7.86
N ALA A 83 2.76 9.47 -6.56
CA ALA A 83 2.22 8.47 -5.66
C ALA A 83 1.12 9.11 -4.81
N TYR A 84 -0.05 8.51 -4.83
CA TYR A 84 -1.22 8.96 -4.08
C TYR A 84 -1.39 8.08 -2.85
N THR A 85 -1.40 8.70 -1.70
CA THR A 85 -1.71 8.08 -0.40
C THR A 85 -3.12 8.45 0.04
N GLU A 86 -3.52 8.11 1.25
CA GLU A 86 -4.86 8.44 1.76
C GLU A 86 -5.14 9.96 1.73
N LYS A 87 -4.13 10.78 2.02
CA LYS A 87 -4.30 12.22 2.18
C LYS A 87 -3.33 13.07 1.35
N ASP A 88 -2.19 12.51 1.00
CA ASP A 88 -1.09 13.25 0.41
C ASP A 88 -0.70 12.72 -0.96
N VAL A 89 -0.10 13.58 -1.75
CA VAL A 89 0.44 13.27 -3.07
C VAL A 89 1.93 13.57 -3.09
N TYR A 90 2.72 12.60 -3.49
CA TYR A 90 4.17 12.71 -3.56
C TYR A 90 4.67 12.48 -4.98
N ARG A 91 5.79 13.08 -5.31
CA ARG A 91 6.49 12.83 -6.57
C ARG A 91 7.44 11.66 -6.41
N ILE A 92 7.50 10.79 -7.41
CA ILE A 92 8.49 9.73 -7.51
C ILE A 92 9.50 10.04 -8.61
N SER A 93 10.78 9.83 -8.34
CA SER A 93 11.84 9.91 -9.34
C SER A 93 11.86 8.64 -10.20
N CYS A 94 11.01 8.61 -11.22
CA CYS A 94 10.96 7.53 -12.19
C CYS A 94 10.75 8.13 -13.58
N MET A 95 11.35 7.52 -14.60
CA MET A 95 11.28 8.05 -15.96
C MET A 95 10.40 7.24 -16.90
N LYS A 96 10.03 5.99 -16.54
CA LYS A 96 9.26 5.09 -17.40
C LYS A 96 8.27 4.25 -16.60
N MET A 97 7.03 4.13 -17.10
CA MET A 97 5.98 3.30 -16.51
C MET A 97 6.41 1.84 -16.34
N GLU A 98 7.12 1.27 -17.31
CA GLU A 98 7.57 -0.12 -17.25
C GLU A 98 8.56 -0.37 -16.10
N LEU A 99 9.44 0.58 -15.81
CA LEU A 99 10.37 0.47 -14.69
C LEU A 99 9.63 0.56 -13.35
N LEU A 100 8.68 1.49 -13.25
CA LEU A 100 7.84 1.60 -12.05
C LEU A 100 7.03 0.32 -11.84
N LYS A 101 6.39 -0.19 -12.91
CA LYS A 101 5.63 -1.44 -12.87
C LYS A 101 6.47 -2.62 -12.36
N LYS A 102 7.66 -2.83 -12.92
CA LYS A 102 8.58 -3.89 -12.45
C LYS A 102 8.93 -3.76 -10.97
N ARG A 103 9.10 -2.55 -10.48
CA ARG A 103 9.46 -2.27 -9.08
C ARG A 103 8.34 -2.59 -8.10
N VAL A 104 7.06 -2.43 -8.50
CA VAL A 104 5.93 -2.48 -7.58
C VAL A 104 4.95 -3.64 -7.84
N GLN A 105 5.09 -4.40 -8.94
CA GLN A 105 4.17 -5.48 -9.29
C GLN A 105 4.05 -6.56 -8.22
N ASP A 106 5.15 -6.92 -7.56
CA ASP A 106 5.18 -7.97 -6.53
C ASP A 106 4.50 -7.52 -5.22
N TYR A 107 4.16 -6.24 -5.12
CA TYR A 107 3.47 -5.65 -3.97
C TYR A 107 1.97 -5.42 -4.20
N GLY A 108 1.43 -5.93 -5.31
CA GLY A 108 0.00 -5.87 -5.62
C GLY A 108 -0.42 -4.66 -6.45
N PHE A 109 0.51 -4.05 -7.18
CA PHE A 109 0.17 -2.99 -8.12
C PHE A 109 -0.09 -3.53 -9.52
N TYR A 110 -1.22 -3.12 -10.11
CA TYR A 110 -1.64 -3.49 -11.45
C TYR A 110 -1.86 -2.27 -12.33
N GLN A 111 -1.40 -2.37 -13.56
CA GLN A 111 -1.62 -1.32 -14.55
C GLN A 111 -3.06 -1.37 -15.07
N ILE A 112 -3.78 -0.28 -14.95
CA ILE A 112 -5.19 -0.15 -15.36
C ILE A 112 -5.40 0.71 -16.60
N ASN A 113 -4.42 1.52 -16.95
CA ASN A 113 -4.34 2.28 -18.20
C ASN A 113 -2.88 2.67 -18.46
N VAL A 114 -2.61 3.43 -19.52
CA VAL A 114 -1.23 3.82 -19.90
C VAL A 114 -0.53 4.68 -18.85
N ARG A 115 -1.26 5.30 -17.93
CA ARG A 115 -0.75 6.28 -16.98
C ARG A 115 -0.86 5.85 -15.52
N THR A 116 -1.61 4.78 -15.19
CA THR A 116 -2.00 4.49 -13.81
C THR A 116 -1.70 3.05 -13.42
N LEU A 117 -1.04 2.90 -12.26
CA LEU A 117 -0.85 1.63 -11.53
C LEU A 117 -1.67 1.71 -10.23
N VAL A 118 -2.63 0.82 -10.03
CA VAL A 118 -3.47 0.77 -8.83
C VAL A 118 -2.99 -0.33 -7.88
N ASN A 119 -3.01 -0.04 -6.58
CA ASN A 119 -2.79 -1.04 -5.54
C ASN A 119 -4.09 -1.78 -5.26
N ILE A 120 -4.13 -3.07 -5.58
CA ILE A 120 -5.32 -3.91 -5.40
C ILE A 120 -5.77 -4.00 -3.93
N LYS A 121 -4.85 -3.85 -2.98
CA LYS A 121 -5.14 -3.91 -1.54
C LYS A 121 -6.05 -2.77 -1.06
N HIS A 122 -6.13 -1.68 -1.83
CA HIS A 122 -6.99 -0.54 -1.56
C HIS A 122 -8.25 -0.49 -2.45
N VAL A 123 -8.50 -1.51 -3.25
CA VAL A 123 -9.71 -1.58 -4.07
C VAL A 123 -10.90 -2.00 -3.22
N LYS A 124 -11.83 -1.07 -2.99
CA LYS A 124 -13.08 -1.29 -2.27
C LYS A 124 -14.12 -2.02 -3.13
N THR A 125 -14.31 -1.54 -4.35
CA THR A 125 -15.22 -2.16 -5.34
C THR A 125 -14.77 -1.87 -6.77
N TYR A 126 -15.19 -2.73 -7.70
CA TYR A 126 -15.09 -2.42 -9.12
C TYR A 126 -16.37 -2.82 -9.85
N LYS A 127 -16.69 -2.08 -10.91
CA LYS A 127 -17.87 -2.37 -11.78
C LYS A 127 -17.46 -2.28 -13.24
N ILE A 128 -17.91 -3.24 -14.02
CA ILE A 128 -17.74 -3.22 -15.48
C ILE A 128 -18.74 -2.23 -16.05
N GLN A 129 -18.26 -1.32 -16.87
CA GLN A 129 -19.06 -0.34 -17.61
C GLN A 129 -19.20 -0.71 -19.08
N ARG A 130 -20.06 -0.02 -19.81
CA ARG A 130 -20.19 -0.18 -21.27
C ARG A 130 -18.83 0.00 -21.95
N GLY A 131 -18.52 -0.85 -22.92
CA GLY A 131 -17.24 -0.83 -23.62
C GLY A 131 -16.07 -1.46 -22.89
N SER A 132 -16.34 -2.38 -21.96
CA SER A 132 -15.33 -3.16 -21.22
C SER A 132 -14.37 -2.31 -20.37
N ARG A 133 -14.72 -1.06 -20.05
CA ARG A 133 -14.03 -0.25 -19.05
C ARG A 133 -14.45 -0.71 -17.66
N ARG A 134 -13.59 -0.53 -16.68
CA ARG A 134 -13.92 -0.80 -15.28
C ARG A 134 -13.81 0.48 -14.47
N ARG A 135 -14.85 0.76 -13.71
CA ARG A 135 -14.85 1.79 -12.67
C ARG A 135 -14.36 1.14 -11.37
N ILE A 136 -13.26 1.62 -10.85
CA ILE A 136 -12.60 1.12 -9.65
C ILE A 136 -12.78 2.19 -8.57
N VAL A 137 -13.29 1.79 -7.41
CA VAL A 137 -13.45 2.67 -6.24
C VAL A 137 -12.47 2.19 -5.18
N LEU A 138 -11.67 3.09 -4.67
CA LEU A 138 -10.68 2.83 -3.62
C LEU A 138 -11.27 3.09 -2.21
N ASP A 139 -10.57 2.66 -1.19
CA ASP A 139 -10.98 2.82 0.22
C ASP A 139 -11.09 4.28 0.66
N ASN A 140 -10.31 5.17 0.05
CA ASN A 140 -10.37 6.63 0.22
C ASN A 140 -11.44 7.31 -0.66
N ASP A 141 -12.32 6.51 -1.30
CA ASP A 141 -13.37 6.93 -2.22
C ASP A 141 -12.90 7.54 -3.55
N ASP A 142 -11.61 7.51 -3.85
CA ASP A 142 -11.09 7.86 -5.18
C ASP A 142 -11.63 6.90 -6.23
N ILE A 143 -11.92 7.45 -7.43
CA ILE A 143 -12.47 6.71 -8.53
C ILE A 143 -11.49 6.69 -9.70
N LEU A 144 -11.06 5.49 -10.08
CA LEU A 144 -10.20 5.27 -11.23
C LEU A 144 -10.94 4.54 -12.34
N ILE A 145 -10.54 4.80 -13.58
CA ILE A 145 -11.12 4.14 -14.76
C ILE A 145 -10.04 3.35 -15.49
N SER A 146 -10.26 2.04 -15.63
CA SER A 146 -9.38 1.22 -16.46
C SER A 146 -9.71 1.40 -17.95
N SER A 147 -8.71 1.28 -18.81
CA SER A 147 -8.94 1.20 -20.23
C SER A 147 -9.23 -0.24 -20.68
N ARG A 148 -9.82 -0.39 -21.88
CA ARG A 148 -10.23 -1.71 -22.43
C ARG A 148 -9.08 -2.70 -22.58
N HIS A 149 -7.88 -2.21 -22.87
CA HIS A 149 -6.70 -3.03 -23.11
C HIS A 149 -6.02 -3.53 -21.83
N TYR A 150 -6.35 -2.91 -20.70
CA TYR A 150 -5.81 -3.26 -19.39
C TYR A 150 -6.90 -3.98 -18.59
N LYS A 151 -6.79 -5.29 -18.52
CA LYS A 151 -7.70 -6.13 -17.74
C LYS A 151 -6.91 -6.61 -16.50
N PRO A 152 -6.90 -5.85 -15.42
CA PRO A 152 -6.31 -6.36 -14.20
C PRO A 152 -7.04 -7.63 -13.77
N GLU A 153 -6.27 -8.67 -13.52
CA GLU A 153 -6.79 -9.95 -13.00
C GLU A 153 -6.91 -9.85 -11.48
N PHE A 154 -8.01 -9.28 -11.01
CA PHE A 154 -8.37 -9.29 -9.60
C PHE A 154 -9.88 -9.40 -9.41
#